data_ea092b09eea82c336664169d67562b75
#
_entry.id   ea092b09eea82c336664169d67562b75
#
_cell.length_a   1.000
_cell.length_b   1.000
_cell.length_c   1.000
_cell.angle_alpha   90.00
_cell.angle_beta   90.00
_cell.angle_gamma   90.00
#
_symmetry.space_group_name_H-M   'P 1'
#
loop_
_entity.id
_entity.type
_entity.pdbx_description
1 polymer ?
#
loop_
_entity_poly.entity_id
_entity_poly.type
_entity_poly.pdbx_seq_one_letter_code
_entity_poly.pdbx_strand_id
1 'polypeptide(L)'
;VNAVPKIRIGIVEDHPIFLELLSASLNAVAGFSVTATATTVAETKKWFRPAELDVLLLDIELPDGNGVGLGVQMRTAHPDLAVVFLSDLDVLELISGLPRDIRAGFSYLTKGATQSIETLADVIRRAAGGEVAIDPTLVDRSRARLGTELAALTTRQFEILRAVARGESNQGIAAELGITVNSVGNHLIGIYDSLGIPEGKNSRVVAVLKFLEDSNPAIGAGLRPS
;
A
#
# COMPACT_ATOMS: atom_id res chain seq x y z
N VAL A 1 18.55 -9.05 28.39
CA VAL A 1 17.60 -8.12 27.74
C VAL A 1 17.42 -8.65 26.35
N ASN A 2 16.28 -9.32 26.05
CA ASN A 2 15.97 -9.73 24.69
C ASN A 2 15.77 -8.47 23.85
N ALA A 3 16.65 -8.25 22.87
CA ALA A 3 16.48 -7.18 21.91
C ALA A 3 15.17 -7.44 21.13
N VAL A 4 14.28 -6.45 21.10
CA VAL A 4 13.06 -6.51 20.26
C VAL A 4 13.52 -6.73 18.82
N PRO A 5 13.00 -7.73 18.11
CA PRO A 5 13.38 -7.97 16.73
C PRO A 5 13.13 -6.71 15.88
N LYS A 6 14.14 -6.30 15.12
CA LYS A 6 14.03 -5.14 14.24
C LYS A 6 13.37 -5.55 12.93
N ILE A 7 12.53 -4.69 12.38
CA ILE A 7 12.02 -4.82 11.00
C ILE A 7 13.20 -4.64 10.05
N ARG A 8 13.48 -5.67 9.25
CA ARG A 8 14.56 -5.71 8.27
C ARG A 8 14.07 -5.14 6.95
N ILE A 9 14.70 -4.06 6.52
CA ILE A 9 14.25 -3.26 5.38
C ILE A 9 15.27 -3.37 4.24
N GLY A 10 14.78 -3.73 3.04
CA GLY A 10 15.49 -3.55 1.79
C GLY A 10 15.03 -2.28 1.11
N ILE A 11 15.92 -1.54 0.44
CA ILE A 11 15.58 -0.34 -0.32
C ILE A 11 16.15 -0.45 -1.72
N VAL A 12 15.32 -0.21 -2.73
CA VAL A 12 15.72 -0.11 -4.13
C VAL A 12 15.31 1.25 -4.66
N GLU A 13 16.27 2.08 -4.98
CA GLU A 13 16.09 3.49 -5.37
C GLU A 13 17.26 3.93 -6.24
N ASP A 14 17.01 4.44 -7.42
CA ASP A 14 18.05 4.80 -8.39
C ASP A 14 18.74 6.13 -8.13
N HIS A 15 18.13 7.02 -7.30
CA HIS A 15 18.74 8.29 -6.91
C HIS A 15 19.65 8.12 -5.69
N PRO A 16 20.99 8.14 -5.83
CA PRO A 16 21.91 7.78 -4.75
C PRO A 16 21.76 8.66 -3.49
N ILE A 17 21.52 9.97 -3.66
CA ILE A 17 21.35 10.89 -2.53
C ILE A 17 20.08 10.56 -1.76
N PHE A 18 18.98 10.28 -2.47
CA PHE A 18 17.72 9.93 -1.84
C PHE A 18 17.82 8.58 -1.12
N LEU A 19 18.46 7.58 -1.74
CA LEU A 19 18.73 6.28 -1.13
C LEU A 19 19.54 6.42 0.17
N GLU A 20 20.58 7.24 0.18
CA GLU A 20 21.42 7.47 1.37
C GLU A 20 20.63 8.15 2.49
N LEU A 21 19.90 9.23 2.18
CA LEU A 21 19.06 9.94 3.15
C LEU A 21 17.97 9.04 3.73
N LEU A 22 17.29 8.27 2.88
CA LEU A 22 16.25 7.35 3.28
C LEU A 22 16.80 6.25 4.20
N SER A 23 17.94 5.66 3.83
CA SER A 23 18.61 4.64 4.61
C SER A 23 19.05 5.15 5.97
N ALA A 24 19.66 6.34 6.03
CA ALA A 24 20.08 6.97 7.28
C ALA A 24 18.88 7.29 8.17
N SER A 25 17.83 7.88 7.61
CA SER A 25 16.61 8.24 8.34
C SER A 25 15.91 7.02 8.92
N LEU A 26 15.78 5.95 8.16
CA LEU A 26 15.14 4.71 8.64
C LEU A 26 15.97 3.99 9.69
N ASN A 27 17.30 3.96 9.56
CA ASN A 27 18.18 3.39 10.58
C ASN A 27 18.16 4.18 11.90
N ALA A 28 17.78 5.45 11.89
CA ALA A 28 17.60 6.26 13.09
C ALA A 28 16.28 5.94 13.83
N VAL A 29 15.32 5.30 13.18
CA VAL A 29 14.04 4.90 13.79
C VAL A 29 14.24 3.66 14.65
N ALA A 30 13.82 3.74 15.91
CA ALA A 30 13.88 2.59 16.82
C ALA A 30 13.06 1.41 16.28
N GLY A 31 13.66 0.22 16.26
CA GLY A 31 13.02 -1.00 15.78
C GLY A 31 13.17 -1.24 14.26
N PHE A 32 13.94 -0.42 13.54
CA PHE A 32 14.23 -0.62 12.12
C PHE A 32 15.69 -0.97 11.88
N SER A 33 15.95 -1.65 10.78
CA SER A 33 17.30 -1.92 10.27
C SER A 33 17.26 -2.01 8.74
N VAL A 34 17.92 -1.08 8.05
CA VAL A 34 18.14 -1.21 6.61
C VAL A 34 19.28 -2.20 6.41
N THR A 35 18.97 -3.36 5.84
CA THR A 35 19.89 -4.50 5.70
C THR A 35 20.38 -4.70 4.29
N ALA A 36 19.71 -4.13 3.28
CA ALA A 36 20.10 -4.21 1.88
C ALA A 36 19.67 -2.95 1.13
N THR A 37 20.53 -2.48 0.22
CA THR A 37 20.25 -1.38 -0.70
C THR A 37 20.70 -1.73 -2.10
N ALA A 38 19.97 -1.25 -3.11
CA ALA A 38 20.32 -1.39 -4.52
C ALA A 38 19.82 -0.18 -5.31
N THR A 39 20.41 0.05 -6.48
CA THR A 39 20.03 1.15 -7.37
C THR A 39 19.41 0.64 -8.68
N THR A 40 19.36 -0.67 -8.88
CA THR A 40 18.90 -1.30 -10.11
C THR A 40 18.17 -2.62 -9.85
N VAL A 41 17.35 -3.05 -10.81
CA VAL A 41 16.73 -4.38 -10.80
C VAL A 41 17.78 -5.48 -10.79
N ALA A 42 18.85 -5.34 -11.58
CA ALA A 42 19.91 -6.33 -11.69
C ALA A 42 20.66 -6.51 -10.36
N GLU A 43 21.01 -5.42 -9.68
CA GLU A 43 21.63 -5.46 -8.34
C GLU A 43 20.71 -6.13 -7.33
N THR A 44 19.43 -5.76 -7.31
CA THR A 44 18.45 -6.36 -6.40
C THR A 44 18.36 -7.87 -6.58
N LYS A 45 18.23 -8.35 -7.80
CA LYS A 45 18.18 -9.81 -8.10
C LYS A 45 19.46 -10.55 -7.69
N LYS A 46 20.59 -9.89 -7.76
CA LYS A 46 21.89 -10.48 -7.42
C LYS A 46 22.12 -10.55 -5.90
N TRP A 47 21.78 -9.50 -5.19
CA TRP A 47 22.21 -9.31 -3.81
C TRP A 47 21.12 -9.52 -2.77
N PHE A 48 19.84 -9.22 -3.10
CA PHE A 48 18.77 -9.34 -2.13
C PHE A 48 18.36 -10.81 -1.91
N ARG A 49 18.05 -11.10 -0.68
CA ARG A 49 17.47 -12.37 -0.26
C ARG A 49 16.11 -12.10 0.38
N PRO A 50 14.99 -12.35 -0.32
CA PRO A 50 13.66 -12.00 0.17
C PRO A 50 13.35 -12.53 1.57
N ALA A 51 13.85 -13.73 1.91
CA ALA A 51 13.69 -14.34 3.23
C ALA A 51 14.43 -13.61 4.36
N GLU A 52 15.37 -12.72 4.04
CA GLU A 52 16.11 -11.92 5.00
C GLU A 52 15.51 -10.52 5.20
N LEU A 53 14.40 -10.23 4.52
CA LEU A 53 13.69 -8.96 4.57
C LEU A 53 12.28 -9.15 5.11
N ASP A 54 11.82 -8.19 5.88
CA ASP A 54 10.43 -8.09 6.29
C ASP A 54 9.67 -7.10 5.39
N VAL A 55 10.34 -6.04 4.95
CA VAL A 55 9.78 -5.00 4.08
C VAL A 55 10.77 -4.64 2.98
N LEU A 56 10.27 -4.51 1.76
CA LEU A 56 10.99 -3.96 0.60
C LEU A 56 10.37 -2.62 0.23
N LEU A 57 11.14 -1.54 0.38
CA LEU A 57 10.83 -0.24 -0.23
C LEU A 57 11.37 -0.24 -1.64
N LEU A 58 10.54 0.07 -2.61
CA LEU A 58 10.86 -0.16 -4.01
C LEU A 58 10.39 0.99 -4.88
N ASP A 59 11.33 1.69 -5.50
CA ASP A 59 11.00 2.63 -6.56
C ASP A 59 10.40 1.90 -7.75
N ILE A 60 9.41 2.52 -8.35
CA ILE A 60 8.72 2.02 -9.52
C ILE A 60 9.55 2.23 -10.78
N GLU A 61 10.22 3.38 -10.89
CA GLU A 61 11.03 3.77 -12.03
C GLU A 61 12.51 3.47 -11.78
N LEU A 62 13.00 2.36 -12.31
CA LEU A 62 14.40 1.96 -12.22
C LEU A 62 15.06 1.99 -13.60
N PRO A 63 16.35 2.31 -13.69
CA PRO A 63 17.04 2.54 -14.98
C PRO A 63 17.12 1.31 -15.88
N ASP A 64 17.03 0.12 -15.31
CA ASP A 64 17.15 -1.16 -16.01
C ASP A 64 15.87 -2.01 -15.97
N GLY A 65 14.73 -1.43 -15.51
CA GLY A 65 13.48 -2.14 -15.50
C GLY A 65 12.38 -1.50 -14.67
N ASN A 66 11.27 -2.20 -14.57
CA ASN A 66 10.09 -1.75 -13.83
C ASN A 66 10.08 -2.35 -12.42
N GLY A 67 10.06 -1.49 -11.39
CA GLY A 67 10.02 -1.90 -9.99
C GLY A 67 8.79 -2.73 -9.64
N VAL A 68 7.65 -2.50 -10.29
CA VAL A 68 6.44 -3.31 -10.03
C VAL A 68 6.69 -4.78 -10.38
N GLY A 69 7.26 -5.05 -11.55
CA GLY A 69 7.62 -6.42 -11.96
C GLY A 69 8.61 -7.06 -10.99
N LEU A 70 9.57 -6.29 -10.49
CA LEU A 70 10.52 -6.74 -9.47
C LEU A 70 9.80 -7.07 -8.16
N GLY A 71 8.93 -6.20 -7.66
CA GLY A 71 8.16 -6.42 -6.44
C GLY A 71 7.30 -7.68 -6.50
N VAL A 72 6.64 -7.92 -7.64
CA VAL A 72 5.88 -9.15 -7.89
C VAL A 72 6.77 -10.38 -7.81
N GLN A 73 7.95 -10.35 -8.47
CA GLN A 73 8.90 -11.48 -8.44
C GLN A 73 9.41 -11.78 -7.03
N MET A 74 9.79 -10.74 -6.27
CA MET A 74 10.31 -10.88 -4.91
C MET A 74 9.25 -11.46 -3.98
N ARG A 75 8.01 -11.00 -4.08
CA ARG A 75 6.90 -11.49 -3.27
C ARG A 75 6.44 -12.88 -3.68
N THR A 76 6.49 -13.22 -4.97
CA THR A 76 6.21 -14.59 -5.42
C THR A 76 7.22 -15.58 -4.83
N ALA A 77 8.50 -15.19 -4.72
CA ALA A 77 9.53 -15.99 -4.08
C ALA A 77 9.37 -16.09 -2.56
N HIS A 78 8.82 -15.05 -1.91
CA HIS A 78 8.59 -14.99 -0.47
C HIS A 78 7.26 -14.24 -0.18
N PRO A 79 6.14 -14.96 -0.01
CA PRO A 79 4.80 -14.36 0.14
C PRO A 79 4.62 -13.44 1.36
N ASP A 80 5.40 -13.65 2.41
CA ASP A 80 5.36 -12.86 3.64
C ASP A 80 6.13 -11.52 3.51
N LEU A 81 6.91 -11.33 2.43
CA LEU A 81 7.61 -10.07 2.19
C LEU A 81 6.60 -8.97 1.91
N ALA A 82 6.56 -7.95 2.75
CA ALA A 82 5.80 -6.74 2.47
C ALA A 82 6.53 -5.88 1.44
N VAL A 83 5.82 -5.40 0.43
CA VAL A 83 6.38 -4.49 -0.58
C VAL A 83 5.67 -3.14 -0.50
N VAL A 84 6.44 -2.07 -0.37
CA VAL A 84 5.97 -0.69 -0.36
C VAL A 84 6.57 0.00 -1.57
N PHE A 85 5.73 0.35 -2.53
CA PHE A 85 6.15 1.11 -3.70
C PHE A 85 6.30 2.59 -3.36
N LEU A 86 7.38 3.19 -3.83
CA LEU A 86 7.63 4.62 -3.83
C LEU A 86 7.56 5.14 -5.26
N SER A 87 6.87 6.25 -5.51
CA SER A 87 6.78 6.85 -6.83
C SER A 87 6.56 8.35 -6.76
N ASP A 88 7.12 9.07 -7.73
CA ASP A 88 6.81 10.49 -7.96
C ASP A 88 5.51 10.68 -8.76
N LEU A 89 5.08 9.66 -9.49
CA LEU A 89 3.88 9.65 -10.30
C LEU A 89 2.64 9.30 -9.48
N ASP A 90 1.48 9.64 -10.03
CA ASP A 90 0.19 9.19 -9.50
C ASP A 90 0.10 7.65 -9.64
N VAL A 91 0.48 6.99 -8.57
CA VAL A 91 0.64 5.52 -8.47
C VAL A 91 -0.65 4.78 -8.86
N LEU A 92 -1.80 5.47 -8.82
CA LEU A 92 -3.10 4.89 -9.10
C LEU A 92 -3.23 4.39 -10.55
N GLU A 93 -2.61 5.07 -11.51
CA GLU A 93 -2.62 4.59 -12.91
C GLU A 93 -1.85 3.28 -13.06
N LEU A 94 -0.73 3.15 -12.36
CA LEU A 94 0.13 1.98 -12.44
C LEU A 94 -0.49 0.74 -11.76
N ILE A 95 -1.12 0.96 -10.59
CA ILE A 95 -1.82 -0.09 -9.83
C ILE A 95 -3.00 -0.65 -10.62
N SER A 96 -3.68 0.20 -11.40
CA SER A 96 -4.86 -0.22 -12.16
C SER A 96 -4.55 -1.27 -13.22
N GLY A 97 -3.35 -1.24 -13.78
CA GLY A 97 -2.87 -2.21 -14.77
C GLY A 97 -2.46 -3.57 -14.19
N LEU A 98 -2.34 -3.70 -12.85
CA LEU A 98 -1.93 -4.96 -12.23
C LEU A 98 -3.12 -5.91 -12.05
N PRO A 99 -2.94 -7.22 -12.24
CA PRO A 99 -3.92 -8.24 -11.89
C PRO A 99 -4.36 -8.12 -10.41
N ARG A 100 -5.65 -8.36 -10.13
CA ARG A 100 -6.26 -8.15 -8.80
C ARG A 100 -5.60 -8.96 -7.68
N ASP A 101 -5.18 -10.16 -7.97
CA ASP A 101 -4.48 -11.08 -7.07
C ASP A 101 -3.07 -10.60 -6.72
N ILE A 102 -2.44 -9.86 -7.63
CA ILE A 102 -1.11 -9.28 -7.42
C ILE A 102 -1.19 -8.00 -6.56
N ARG A 103 -2.25 -7.20 -6.71
CA ARG A 103 -2.44 -5.94 -5.96
C ARG A 103 -2.62 -6.15 -4.46
N ALA A 104 -3.18 -7.29 -4.05
CA ALA A 104 -3.39 -7.61 -2.64
C ALA A 104 -2.05 -7.84 -1.93
N GLY A 105 -1.64 -6.91 -1.07
CA GLY A 105 -0.43 -7.01 -0.25
C GLY A 105 0.71 -6.10 -0.66
N PHE A 106 0.48 -5.18 -1.59
CA PHE A 106 1.38 -4.06 -1.86
C PHE A 106 0.87 -2.79 -1.19
N SER A 107 1.78 -2.04 -0.59
CA SER A 107 1.53 -0.68 -0.09
C SER A 107 2.08 0.34 -1.08
N TYR A 108 1.55 1.56 -1.04
CA TYR A 108 1.88 2.59 -2.00
C TYR A 108 2.03 3.94 -1.33
N LEU A 109 3.14 4.62 -1.60
CA LEU A 109 3.44 5.97 -1.14
C LEU A 109 3.94 6.82 -2.31
N THR A 110 3.55 8.09 -2.33
CA THR A 110 4.23 9.06 -3.17
C THR A 110 5.57 9.44 -2.50
N LYS A 111 6.62 9.70 -3.30
CA LYS A 111 7.89 10.22 -2.76
C LYS A 111 7.66 11.53 -1.99
N GLY A 112 6.65 12.32 -2.37
CA GLY A 112 6.21 13.49 -1.60
C GLY A 112 5.71 13.15 -0.19
N ALA A 113 5.08 12.02 0.03
CA ALA A 113 4.62 11.60 1.37
C ALA A 113 5.79 11.13 2.27
N THR A 114 6.95 10.81 1.71
CA THR A 114 8.16 10.45 2.47
C THR A 114 8.87 11.66 3.11
N GLN A 115 8.34 12.86 2.94
CA GLN A 115 8.85 14.07 3.61
C GLN A 115 8.69 13.99 5.15
N SER A 116 7.80 13.15 5.67
CA SER A 116 7.71 12.81 7.09
C SER A 116 8.21 11.39 7.31
N ILE A 117 9.29 11.26 8.04
CA ILE A 117 9.84 9.96 8.44
C ILE A 117 8.85 9.19 9.34
N GLU A 118 8.03 9.89 10.11
CA GLU A 118 7.00 9.30 10.96
C GLU A 118 5.92 8.62 10.12
N THR A 119 5.45 9.27 9.06
CA THR A 119 4.47 8.71 8.11
C THR A 119 5.03 7.47 7.42
N LEU A 120 6.26 7.55 6.92
CA LEU A 120 6.93 6.41 6.30
C LEU A 120 7.13 5.26 7.29
N ALA A 121 7.54 5.55 8.52
CA ALA A 121 7.73 4.54 9.55
C ALA A 121 6.42 3.85 9.94
N ASP A 122 5.31 4.58 9.99
CA ASP A 122 3.99 4.00 10.23
C ASP A 122 3.59 3.03 9.12
N VAL A 123 3.74 3.46 7.87
CA VAL A 123 3.46 2.60 6.71
C VAL A 123 4.32 1.33 6.72
N ILE A 124 5.62 1.44 7.02
CA ILE A 124 6.51 0.28 7.11
C ILE A 124 6.06 -0.68 8.21
N ARG A 125 5.71 -0.18 9.41
CA ARG A 125 5.22 -1.05 10.51
C ARG A 125 3.95 -1.78 10.13
N ARG A 126 3.00 -1.06 9.51
CA ARG A 126 1.73 -1.63 9.06
C ARG A 126 1.93 -2.67 7.97
N ALA A 127 2.76 -2.36 6.98
CA ALA A 127 3.10 -3.29 5.92
C ALA A 127 3.78 -4.56 6.46
N ALA A 128 4.73 -4.43 7.39
CA ALA A 128 5.35 -5.56 8.09
C ALA A 128 4.35 -6.40 8.90
N GLY A 129 3.27 -5.76 9.38
CA GLY A 129 2.14 -6.44 10.03
C GLY A 129 1.14 -7.09 9.07
N GLY A 130 1.40 -7.04 7.76
CA GLY A 130 0.52 -7.61 6.73
C GLY A 130 -0.65 -6.71 6.32
N GLU A 131 -0.63 -5.44 6.73
CA GLU A 131 -1.64 -4.46 6.32
C GLU A 131 -1.23 -3.80 4.98
N VAL A 132 -2.22 -3.43 4.18
CA VAL A 132 -2.00 -2.55 3.01
C VAL A 132 -2.11 -1.10 3.45
N ALA A 133 -1.07 -0.32 3.22
CA ALA A 133 -1.06 1.10 3.47
C ALA A 133 -0.98 1.87 2.14
N ILE A 134 -1.84 2.87 2.01
CA ILE A 134 -1.90 3.74 0.82
C ILE A 134 -1.76 5.17 1.27
N ASP A 135 -1.04 5.97 0.49
CA ASP A 135 -0.85 7.39 0.74
C ASP A 135 -2.20 8.10 0.96
N PRO A 136 -2.40 8.72 2.13
CA PRO A 136 -3.64 9.43 2.42
C PRO A 136 -3.99 10.51 1.39
N THR A 137 -3.00 11.15 0.77
CA THR A 137 -3.23 12.20 -0.23
C THR A 137 -3.87 11.65 -1.50
N LEU A 138 -3.56 10.40 -1.87
CA LEU A 138 -4.21 9.70 -2.98
C LEU A 138 -5.66 9.38 -2.65
N VAL A 139 -5.93 8.99 -1.40
CA VAL A 139 -7.28 8.66 -0.94
C VAL A 139 -8.15 9.91 -0.87
N ASP A 140 -7.63 11.03 -0.40
CA ASP A 140 -8.41 12.27 -0.24
C ASP A 140 -8.82 12.91 -1.57
N ARG A 141 -8.10 12.63 -2.65
CA ARG A 141 -8.46 13.06 -4.02
C ARG A 141 -9.53 12.18 -4.66
N SER A 142 -9.82 11.03 -4.07
CA SER A 142 -10.78 10.07 -4.62
C SER A 142 -12.23 10.55 -4.43
N ARG A 143 -13.06 10.37 -5.47
CA ARG A 143 -14.51 10.67 -5.48
C ARG A 143 -15.26 9.50 -6.08
N ALA A 144 -16.41 9.13 -5.49
CA ALA A 144 -17.30 8.12 -6.09
C ALA A 144 -17.77 8.57 -7.48
N ARG A 145 -17.72 7.66 -8.45
CA ARG A 145 -18.13 7.91 -9.83
C ARG A 145 -19.54 7.40 -10.05
N LEU A 146 -20.35 8.19 -10.77
CA LEU A 146 -21.68 7.74 -11.18
C LEU A 146 -21.56 6.48 -12.07
N GLY A 147 -22.33 5.46 -11.73
CA GLY A 147 -22.34 4.18 -12.47
C GLY A 147 -21.32 3.14 -12.00
N THR A 148 -20.56 3.41 -10.93
CA THR A 148 -19.65 2.43 -10.32
C THR A 148 -20.29 1.75 -9.11
N GLU A 149 -19.67 0.66 -8.62
CA GLU A 149 -20.10 -0.03 -7.39
C GLU A 149 -20.05 0.91 -6.18
N LEU A 150 -19.13 1.88 -6.15
CA LEU A 150 -19.04 2.88 -5.08
C LEU A 150 -20.25 3.82 -5.04
N ALA A 151 -20.88 4.08 -6.18
CA ALA A 151 -22.09 4.92 -6.21
C ALA A 151 -23.30 4.26 -5.55
N ALA A 152 -23.27 2.96 -5.33
CA ALA A 152 -24.29 2.23 -4.58
C ALA A 152 -24.15 2.35 -3.05
N LEU A 153 -22.99 2.82 -2.58
CA LEU A 153 -22.75 3.03 -1.15
C LEU A 153 -23.50 4.26 -0.63
N THR A 154 -24.03 4.15 0.58
CA THR A 154 -24.55 5.33 1.28
C THR A 154 -23.42 6.31 1.59
N THR A 155 -23.73 7.58 1.79
CA THR A 155 -22.74 8.60 2.19
C THR A 155 -21.89 8.13 3.37
N ARG A 156 -22.53 7.52 4.38
CA ARG A 156 -21.84 7.01 5.57
C ARG A 156 -20.92 5.84 5.27
N GLN A 157 -21.32 4.92 4.42
CA GLN A 157 -20.48 3.81 3.97
C GLN A 157 -19.29 4.31 3.16
N PHE A 158 -19.51 5.31 2.30
CA PHE A 158 -18.41 5.91 1.53
C PHE A 158 -17.39 6.63 2.43
N GLU A 159 -17.84 7.39 3.45
CA GLU A 159 -16.96 8.00 4.46
C GLU A 159 -16.11 6.96 5.20
N ILE A 160 -16.73 5.86 5.64
CA ILE A 160 -16.06 4.76 6.33
C ILE A 160 -15.05 4.10 5.39
N LEU A 161 -15.44 3.79 4.14
CA LEU A 161 -14.55 3.17 3.17
C LEU A 161 -13.35 4.07 2.85
N ARG A 162 -13.55 5.38 2.75
CA ARG A 162 -12.48 6.36 2.59
C ARG A 162 -11.51 6.37 3.78
N ALA A 163 -12.01 6.30 5.01
CA ALA A 163 -11.17 6.21 6.21
C ALA A 163 -10.41 4.88 6.26
N VAL A 164 -11.04 3.78 5.83
CA VAL A 164 -10.38 2.47 5.65
C VAL A 164 -9.24 2.57 4.65
N ALA A 165 -9.45 3.27 3.53
CA ALA A 165 -8.43 3.45 2.49
C ALA A 165 -7.24 4.31 2.97
N ARG A 166 -7.47 5.27 3.88
CA ARG A 166 -6.40 5.97 4.59
C ARG A 166 -5.66 5.09 5.62
N GLY A 167 -6.19 3.88 5.85
CA GLY A 167 -5.61 2.91 6.76
C GLY A 167 -6.01 3.07 8.23
N GLU A 168 -7.06 3.83 8.49
CA GLU A 168 -7.57 4.00 9.84
C GLU A 168 -8.06 2.68 10.44
N SER A 169 -7.77 2.45 11.72
CA SER A 169 -8.35 1.34 12.47
C SER A 169 -9.84 1.56 12.71
N ASN A 170 -10.60 0.49 13.03
CA ASN A 170 -12.01 0.64 13.38
C ASN A 170 -12.21 1.57 14.59
N GLN A 171 -11.24 1.63 15.51
CA GLN A 171 -11.26 2.58 16.64
C GLN A 171 -11.03 4.02 16.16
N GLY A 172 -10.08 4.25 15.26
CA GLY A 172 -9.82 5.55 14.65
C GLY A 172 -11.03 6.06 13.89
N ILE A 173 -11.63 5.22 13.05
CA ILE A 173 -12.86 5.53 12.30
C ILE A 173 -14.02 5.85 13.25
N ALA A 174 -14.19 5.08 14.32
CA ALA A 174 -15.25 5.31 15.31
C ALA A 174 -15.08 6.66 15.98
N ALA A 175 -13.86 7.03 16.36
CA ALA A 175 -13.52 8.31 16.98
C ALA A 175 -13.72 9.48 16.01
N GLU A 176 -13.21 9.39 14.77
CA GLU A 176 -13.34 10.43 13.73
C GLU A 176 -14.80 10.70 13.39
N LEU A 177 -15.59 9.65 13.26
CA LEU A 177 -16.97 9.75 12.78
C LEU A 177 -18.03 9.83 13.90
N GLY A 178 -17.63 9.80 15.18
CA GLY A 178 -18.53 9.89 16.34
C GLY A 178 -19.51 8.73 16.46
N ILE A 179 -19.08 7.50 16.14
CA ILE A 179 -19.91 6.28 16.24
C ILE A 179 -19.20 5.19 17.04
N THR A 180 -19.89 4.09 17.32
CA THR A 180 -19.28 2.96 18.03
C THR A 180 -18.42 2.09 17.09
N VAL A 181 -17.43 1.39 17.64
CA VAL A 181 -16.61 0.41 16.89
C VAL A 181 -17.48 -0.70 16.28
N ASN A 182 -18.52 -1.13 16.99
CA ASN A 182 -19.49 -2.10 16.47
C ASN A 182 -20.25 -1.56 15.25
N SER A 183 -20.63 -0.27 15.27
CA SER A 183 -21.29 0.37 14.12
C SER A 183 -20.36 0.41 12.92
N VAL A 184 -19.07 0.71 13.12
CA VAL A 184 -18.06 0.64 12.04
C VAL A 184 -18.01 -0.79 11.46
N GLY A 185 -17.96 -1.82 12.32
CA GLY A 185 -17.97 -3.22 11.89
C GLY A 185 -19.19 -3.57 11.03
N ASN A 186 -20.39 -3.16 11.47
CA ASN A 186 -21.64 -3.41 10.73
C ASN A 186 -21.65 -2.68 9.37
N HIS A 187 -21.18 -1.44 9.32
CA HIS A 187 -21.04 -0.73 8.04
C HIS A 187 -20.05 -1.39 7.11
N LEU A 188 -18.92 -1.91 7.63
CA LEU A 188 -17.94 -2.62 6.82
C LEU A 188 -18.51 -3.89 6.19
N ILE A 189 -19.31 -4.67 6.93
CA ILE A 189 -20.01 -5.84 6.37
C ILE A 189 -20.88 -5.38 5.21
N GLY A 190 -21.75 -4.38 5.42
CA GLY A 190 -22.62 -3.87 4.36
C GLY A 190 -21.86 -3.28 3.15
N ILE A 191 -20.67 -2.68 3.37
CA ILE A 191 -19.77 -2.23 2.29
C ILE A 191 -19.26 -3.43 1.50
N TYR A 192 -18.78 -4.48 2.17
CA TYR A 192 -18.23 -5.66 1.51
C TYR A 192 -19.29 -6.38 0.68
N ASP A 193 -20.52 -6.48 1.20
CA ASP A 193 -21.66 -7.05 0.48
C ASP A 193 -22.02 -6.20 -0.75
N SER A 194 -22.10 -4.88 -0.59
CA SER A 194 -22.41 -3.95 -1.69
C SER A 194 -21.36 -3.97 -2.79
N LEU A 195 -20.10 -4.18 -2.43
CA LEU A 195 -18.98 -4.28 -3.38
C LEU A 195 -18.77 -5.70 -3.92
N GLY A 196 -19.64 -6.67 -3.58
CA GLY A 196 -19.54 -8.04 -4.06
C GLY A 196 -18.20 -8.72 -3.72
N ILE A 197 -17.67 -8.50 -2.52
CA ILE A 197 -16.37 -9.04 -2.12
C ILE A 197 -16.54 -10.50 -1.70
N PRO A 198 -15.86 -11.47 -2.36
CA PRO A 198 -16.04 -12.88 -2.08
C PRO A 198 -15.45 -13.26 -0.71
N GLU A 199 -16.07 -14.24 -0.06
CA GLU A 199 -15.53 -14.86 1.16
C GLU A 199 -14.15 -15.48 0.92
N GLY A 200 -13.32 -15.54 1.98
CA GLY A 200 -11.99 -16.16 1.92
C GLY A 200 -10.86 -15.23 1.45
N LYS A 201 -11.16 -13.97 1.11
CA LYS A 201 -10.16 -12.93 0.83
C LYS A 201 -10.11 -11.92 1.99
N ASN A 202 -9.01 -11.17 2.11
CA ASN A 202 -8.97 -10.04 3.03
C ASN A 202 -9.92 -8.94 2.50
N SER A 203 -11.17 -8.94 2.99
CA SER A 203 -12.23 -8.07 2.52
C SER A 203 -11.88 -6.59 2.63
N ARG A 204 -11.11 -6.22 3.67
CA ARG A 204 -10.64 -4.83 3.85
C ARG A 204 -9.72 -4.40 2.72
N VAL A 205 -8.75 -5.23 2.35
CA VAL A 205 -7.82 -4.96 1.25
C VAL A 205 -8.56 -4.87 -0.09
N VAL A 206 -9.45 -5.82 -0.36
CA VAL A 206 -10.23 -5.83 -1.62
C VAL A 206 -11.11 -4.59 -1.73
N ALA A 207 -11.74 -4.16 -0.62
CA ALA A 207 -12.56 -2.94 -0.60
C ALA A 207 -11.74 -1.68 -0.90
N VAL A 208 -10.53 -1.56 -0.33
CA VAL A 208 -9.61 -0.45 -0.61
C VAL A 208 -9.21 -0.42 -2.08
N LEU A 209 -8.86 -1.56 -2.65
CA LEU A 209 -8.49 -1.64 -4.06
C LEU A 209 -9.63 -1.23 -4.99
N LYS A 210 -10.87 -1.71 -4.72
CA LYS A 210 -12.06 -1.27 -5.45
C LYS A 210 -12.31 0.23 -5.31
N PHE A 211 -12.14 0.78 -4.11
CA PHE A 211 -12.26 2.21 -3.86
C PHE A 211 -11.31 3.02 -4.75
N LEU A 212 -10.05 2.62 -4.84
CA LEU A 212 -9.05 3.30 -5.66
C LEU A 212 -9.33 3.16 -7.16
N GLU A 213 -9.72 1.97 -7.62
CA GLU A 213 -10.10 1.72 -9.02
C GLU A 213 -11.26 2.61 -9.46
N ASP A 214 -12.30 2.69 -8.66
CA ASP A 214 -13.52 3.41 -8.98
C ASP A 214 -13.37 4.94 -8.83
N SER A 215 -12.46 5.37 -7.97
CA SER A 215 -12.29 6.80 -7.67
C SER A 215 -11.42 7.55 -8.70
N ASN A 216 -10.70 6.85 -9.59
CA ASN A 216 -9.82 7.47 -10.57
C ASN A 216 -10.33 7.26 -12.02
N PRO A 217 -10.54 8.36 -12.82
CA PRO A 217 -11.07 8.28 -14.20
C PRO A 217 -10.19 7.53 -15.19
N ALA A 218 -8.87 7.55 -15.02
CA ALA A 218 -7.93 6.87 -15.91
C ALA A 218 -7.99 5.35 -15.80
N ILE A 219 -8.47 4.83 -14.68
CA ILE A 219 -8.47 3.42 -14.32
C ILE A 219 -9.62 2.64 -14.99
N GLY A 220 -10.78 3.27 -15.17
CA GLY A 220 -12.00 2.60 -15.68
C GLY A 220 -12.08 2.46 -17.20
N ALA A 221 -11.27 3.18 -17.97
CA ALA A 221 -11.36 3.21 -19.43
C ALA A 221 -10.66 2.02 -20.11
N GLY A 222 -9.76 1.31 -19.43
CA GLY A 222 -8.93 0.23 -20.00
C GLY A 222 -9.48 -1.21 -19.80
N LEU A 223 -10.62 -1.39 -19.13
CA LEU A 223 -11.09 -2.72 -18.67
C LEU A 223 -12.45 -3.12 -19.24
N ARG A 224 -12.86 -2.62 -20.42
CA ARG A 224 -13.98 -3.22 -21.13
C ARG A 224 -13.44 -4.31 -22.05
N PRO A 225 -13.79 -5.60 -21.81
CA PRO A 225 -13.54 -6.65 -22.79
C PRO A 225 -14.41 -6.37 -24.02
N SER A 226 -13.78 -6.37 -25.18
CA SER A 226 -14.42 -6.43 -26.49
C SER A 226 -15.17 -7.74 -26.69
#